data_eff9c96cf68b75d16b6d1d5b581b57ed
#
_entry.id   eff9c96cf68b75d16b6d1d5b581b57ed
#
_cell.length_a   1.000
_cell.length_b   1.000
_cell.length_c   1.000
_cell.angle_alpha   90.00
_cell.angle_beta   90.00
_cell.angle_gamma   90.00
#
_symmetry.space_group_name_H-M   'P 1'
#
loop_
_entity.id
_entity.type
_entity.pdbx_description
1 polymer ?
#
loop_
_entity_poly.entity_id
_entity_poly.type
_entity_poly.pdbx_seq_one_letter_code
_entity_poly.pdbx_strand_id
1 'polypeptide(L)'
;MKECRRLYTEILTDHIQRHRQMALVSGPRQVGKITACRSISDTYLNWDNADDRRRLLRGPAALAEALQLDRLRAQPPVAVLDELHKYTKWKALLKGFFDTYGDRVHLIVTGSSRLDVSKSIRLQRRPITSLTRRPVHAAKRTIQRYG
;
A
#
# COMPACT_ATOMS: atom_id res chain seq x y z
N MET A 1 -13.01 13.35 -12.45
CA MET A 1 -12.34 13.12 -11.13
C MET A 1 -13.15 12.23 -10.20
N LYS A 2 -14.47 12.42 -10.06
CA LYS A 2 -15.30 11.52 -9.21
C LYS A 2 -15.31 10.06 -9.68
N GLU A 3 -15.33 9.80 -10.98
CA GLU A 3 -15.29 8.43 -11.54
C GLU A 3 -13.98 7.70 -11.25
N CYS A 4 -12.84 8.36 -11.40
CA CYS A 4 -11.54 7.77 -11.10
C CYS A 4 -11.40 7.39 -9.63
N ARG A 5 -11.89 8.25 -8.73
CA ARG A 5 -11.89 7.99 -7.29
C ARG A 5 -12.73 6.77 -6.95
N ARG A 6 -13.95 6.68 -7.51
CA ARG A 6 -14.85 5.55 -7.29
C ARG A 6 -14.22 4.24 -7.76
N LEU A 7 -13.61 4.26 -8.94
CA LEU A 7 -12.93 3.10 -9.51
C LEU A 7 -11.78 2.59 -8.63
N TYR A 8 -10.90 3.49 -8.14
CA TYR A 8 -9.82 3.10 -7.26
C TYR A 8 -10.34 2.53 -5.93
N THR A 9 -11.36 3.14 -5.37
CA THR A 9 -12.00 2.66 -4.12
C THR A 9 -12.56 1.25 -4.31
N GLU A 10 -13.29 1.00 -5.39
CA GLU A 10 -13.88 -0.31 -5.70
C GLU A 10 -12.80 -1.38 -5.87
N ILE A 11 -11.75 -1.10 -6.66
CA ILE A 11 -10.67 -2.06 -6.90
C ILE A 11 -9.90 -2.38 -5.62
N LEU A 12 -9.58 -1.37 -4.81
CA LEU A 12 -8.85 -1.57 -3.56
C LEU A 12 -9.71 -2.31 -2.53
N THR A 13 -10.98 -1.99 -2.43
CA THR A 13 -11.91 -2.69 -1.53
C THR A 13 -12.05 -4.15 -1.92
N ASP A 14 -12.25 -4.43 -3.21
CA ASP A 14 -12.31 -5.80 -3.73
C ASP A 14 -11.01 -6.57 -3.46
N HIS A 15 -9.86 -5.93 -3.68
CA HIS A 15 -8.56 -6.54 -3.37
C HIS A 15 -8.43 -6.89 -1.89
N ILE A 16 -8.77 -5.96 -1.01
CA ILE A 16 -8.70 -6.15 0.46
C ILE A 16 -9.60 -7.30 0.89
N GLN A 17 -10.80 -7.40 0.35
CA GLN A 17 -11.76 -8.45 0.70
C GLN A 17 -11.35 -9.84 0.22
N ARG A 18 -10.73 -9.93 -0.95
CA ARG A 18 -10.41 -11.21 -1.59
C ARG A 18 -8.99 -11.70 -1.31
N HIS A 19 -8.07 -10.81 -1.03
CA HIS A 19 -6.65 -11.14 -0.94
C HIS A 19 -6.01 -10.59 0.34
N ARG A 20 -5.26 -11.45 1.02
CA ARG A 20 -4.40 -11.06 2.14
C ARG A 20 -3.02 -10.60 1.67
N GLN A 21 -3.01 -9.76 0.64
CA GLN A 21 -1.78 -9.33 -0.03
C GLN A 21 -1.58 -7.84 0.11
N MET A 22 -0.32 -7.44 0.16
CA MET A 22 0.03 -6.03 0.07
C MET A 22 -0.36 -5.50 -1.32
N ALA A 23 -1.05 -4.35 -1.35
CA ALA A 23 -1.35 -3.65 -2.59
C ALA A 23 -0.32 -2.55 -2.84
N LEU A 24 0.29 -2.56 -4.02
CA LEU A 24 1.15 -1.47 -4.48
C LEU A 24 0.39 -0.64 -5.50
N VAL A 25 0.14 0.62 -5.18
CA VAL A 25 -0.62 1.55 -6.02
C VAL A 25 0.31 2.61 -6.57
N SER A 26 0.64 2.49 -7.85
CA SER A 26 1.44 3.49 -8.56
C SER A 26 0.63 4.22 -9.61
N GLY A 27 1.04 5.40 -9.97
CA GLY A 27 0.40 6.19 -11.03
C GLY A 27 0.74 7.67 -10.92
N PRO A 28 0.34 8.45 -11.94
CA PRO A 28 0.59 9.88 -11.95
C PRO A 28 -0.04 10.57 -10.74
N ARG A 29 0.52 11.70 -10.37
CA ARG A 29 -0.05 12.56 -9.33
C ARG A 29 -1.44 13.05 -9.76
N GLN A 30 -2.27 13.44 -8.78
CA GLN A 30 -3.58 14.10 -9.01
C GLN A 30 -4.66 13.25 -9.73
N VAL A 31 -4.55 11.92 -9.71
CA VAL A 31 -5.58 11.03 -10.27
C VAL A 31 -6.58 10.50 -9.22
N GLY A 32 -6.59 11.07 -8.02
CA GLY A 32 -7.52 10.68 -6.95
C GLY A 32 -7.12 9.41 -6.17
N LYS A 33 -5.94 8.82 -6.43
CA LYS A 33 -5.51 7.59 -5.74
C LYS A 33 -5.34 7.79 -4.23
N ILE A 34 -4.74 8.90 -3.79
CA ILE A 34 -4.53 9.21 -2.37
C ILE A 34 -5.88 9.39 -1.66
N THR A 35 -6.81 10.11 -2.28
CA THR A 35 -8.15 10.32 -1.73
C THR A 35 -8.90 9.01 -1.61
N ALA A 36 -8.80 8.13 -2.61
CA ALA A 36 -9.40 6.80 -2.56
C ALA A 36 -8.77 5.93 -1.45
N CYS A 37 -7.44 5.92 -1.35
CA CYS A 37 -6.74 5.19 -0.30
C CYS A 37 -7.10 5.69 1.11
N ARG A 38 -7.17 7.00 1.31
CA ARG A 38 -7.57 7.59 2.59
C ARG A 38 -9.00 7.24 2.98
N SER A 39 -9.90 7.16 2.02
CA SER A 39 -11.32 6.88 2.31
C SER A 39 -11.57 5.48 2.84
N ILE A 40 -10.67 4.54 2.59
CA ILE A 40 -10.77 3.14 3.02
C ILE A 40 -9.76 2.77 4.11
N SER A 41 -8.88 3.68 4.51
CA SER A 41 -7.82 3.40 5.48
C SER A 41 -8.21 3.78 6.91
N ASP A 42 -7.80 2.93 7.84
CA ASP A 42 -7.83 3.23 9.28
C ASP A 42 -6.66 4.11 9.69
N THR A 43 -5.52 3.90 9.06
CA THR A 43 -4.28 4.65 9.32
C THR A 43 -3.59 5.04 8.01
N TYR A 44 -3.19 6.28 7.90
CA TYR A 44 -2.47 6.83 6.77
C TYR A 44 -1.16 7.47 7.23
N LEU A 45 -0.04 6.98 6.73
CA LEU A 45 1.29 7.49 7.01
C LEU A 45 1.93 7.97 5.70
N ASN A 46 2.51 9.17 5.73
CA ASN A 46 3.14 9.78 4.58
C ASN A 46 4.63 10.03 4.84
N TRP A 47 5.49 9.49 4.00
CA TRP A 47 6.93 9.68 4.11
C TRP A 47 7.36 11.16 4.10
N ASP A 48 6.63 12.01 3.40
CA ASP A 48 6.92 13.45 3.34
C ASP A 48 6.57 14.19 4.65
N ASN A 49 5.73 13.59 5.50
CA ASN A 49 5.47 14.09 6.85
C ASN A 49 6.61 13.68 7.80
N ALA A 50 7.18 14.64 8.50
CA ALA A 50 8.33 14.40 9.37
C ALA A 50 8.03 13.45 10.54
N ASP A 51 6.85 13.52 11.13
CA ASP A 51 6.46 12.67 12.25
C ASP A 51 6.19 11.23 11.81
N ASP A 52 5.51 11.07 10.68
CA ASP A 52 5.27 9.75 10.09
C ASP A 52 6.59 9.10 9.66
N ARG A 53 7.48 9.88 9.05
CA ARG A 53 8.82 9.40 8.68
C ARG A 53 9.62 8.93 9.89
N ARG A 54 9.57 9.64 11.02
CA ARG A 54 10.23 9.19 12.26
C ARG A 54 9.68 7.84 12.74
N ARG A 55 8.37 7.64 12.68
CA ARG A 55 7.73 6.36 13.02
C ARG A 55 8.20 5.23 12.12
N LEU A 56 8.23 5.46 10.80
CA LEU A 56 8.69 4.47 9.82
C LEU A 56 10.17 4.11 9.99
N LEU A 57 11.02 5.08 10.33
CA LEU A 57 12.45 4.87 10.55
C LEU A 57 12.77 4.04 11.82
N ARG A 58 11.85 3.96 12.76
CA ARG A 58 12.01 3.13 13.97
C ARG A 58 11.87 1.63 13.72
N GLY A 59 11.45 1.26 12.52
CA GLY A 59 11.40 -0.13 12.09
C GLY A 59 10.03 -0.81 12.19
N PRO A 60 9.96 -2.12 11.88
CA PRO A 60 8.70 -2.86 11.78
C PRO A 60 7.88 -2.89 13.07
N ALA A 61 8.51 -3.06 14.23
CA ALA A 61 7.81 -3.11 15.52
C ALA A 61 7.14 -1.77 15.86
N ALA A 62 7.82 -0.65 15.63
CA ALA A 62 7.25 0.68 15.83
C ALA A 62 6.11 0.98 14.87
N LEU A 63 6.19 0.48 13.63
CA LEU A 63 5.10 0.58 12.67
C LEU A 63 3.88 -0.24 13.14
N ALA A 64 4.08 -1.45 13.63
CA ALA A 64 3.01 -2.28 14.19
C ALA A 64 2.32 -1.61 15.38
N GLU A 65 3.09 -0.97 16.26
CA GLU A 65 2.57 -0.17 17.38
C GLU A 65 1.74 1.03 16.87
N ALA A 66 2.25 1.78 15.90
CA ALA A 66 1.53 2.90 15.29
C ALA A 66 0.21 2.48 14.64
N LEU A 67 0.16 1.29 14.09
CA LEU A 67 -1.04 0.69 13.48
C LEU A 67 -1.94 -0.01 14.52
N GLN A 68 -1.53 -0.05 15.79
CA GLN A 68 -2.27 -0.71 16.87
C GLN A 68 -2.64 -2.16 16.56
N LEU A 69 -1.69 -2.93 16.03
CA LEU A 69 -1.90 -4.32 15.62
C LEU A 69 -2.00 -5.31 16.79
N ASP A 70 -1.68 -4.87 17.99
CA ASP A 70 -1.86 -5.61 19.26
C ASP A 70 -3.33 -5.67 19.70
N ARG A 71 -4.17 -4.77 19.19
CA ARG A 71 -5.60 -4.74 19.56
C ARG A 71 -6.36 -5.85 18.84
N LEU A 72 -7.21 -6.54 19.61
CA LEU A 72 -8.17 -7.48 19.04
C LEU A 72 -9.19 -6.73 18.21
N ARG A 73 -9.31 -7.13 16.94
CA ARG A 73 -10.27 -6.56 15.99
C ARG A 73 -10.99 -7.67 15.25
N ALA A 74 -12.25 -7.44 14.89
CA ALA A 74 -13.03 -8.37 14.06
C ALA A 74 -12.42 -8.54 12.66
N GLN A 75 -11.82 -7.47 12.12
CA GLN A 75 -11.15 -7.50 10.82
C GLN A 75 -9.79 -6.76 10.91
N PRO A 76 -8.80 -7.17 10.11
CA PRO A 76 -7.52 -6.47 10.05
C PRO A 76 -7.71 -5.02 9.61
N PRO A 77 -7.02 -4.06 10.23
CA PRO A 77 -7.07 -2.66 9.81
C PRO A 77 -6.43 -2.47 8.43
N VAL A 78 -6.85 -1.43 7.72
CA VAL A 78 -6.25 -1.00 6.47
C VAL A 78 -5.26 0.13 6.75
N ALA A 79 -4.00 -0.08 6.41
CA ALA A 79 -2.95 0.92 6.54
C ALA A 79 -2.42 1.36 5.17
N VAL A 80 -2.24 2.66 5.00
CA VAL A 80 -1.67 3.25 3.79
C VAL A 80 -0.32 3.87 4.10
N LEU A 81 0.70 3.48 3.36
CA LEU A 81 2.03 4.07 3.39
C LEU A 81 2.26 4.84 2.09
N ASP A 82 2.18 6.16 2.16
CA ASP A 82 2.31 7.03 0.99
C ASP A 82 3.75 7.51 0.80
N GLU A 83 4.17 7.58 -0.47
CA GLU A 83 5.50 8.03 -0.89
C GLU A 83 6.68 7.24 -0.26
N LEU A 84 6.44 6.02 0.21
CA LEU A 84 7.44 5.21 0.90
C LEU A 84 8.68 4.89 0.05
N HIS A 85 8.54 4.89 -1.29
CA HIS A 85 9.65 4.66 -2.23
C HIS A 85 10.79 5.68 -2.12
N LYS A 86 10.55 6.83 -1.49
CA LYS A 86 11.58 7.83 -1.19
C LYS A 86 12.56 7.35 -0.11
N TYR A 87 12.18 6.40 0.70
CA TYR A 87 13.07 5.76 1.66
C TYR A 87 13.91 4.68 0.98
N THR A 88 15.23 4.81 1.00
CA THR A 88 16.15 3.87 0.31
C THR A 88 15.98 2.42 0.74
N LYS A 89 15.65 2.18 2.01
CA LYS A 89 15.47 0.82 2.59
C LYS A 89 14.00 0.39 2.68
N TRP A 90 13.12 1.02 1.91
CA TRP A 90 11.69 0.76 1.99
C TRP A 90 11.30 -0.71 1.75
N LYS A 91 12.01 -1.39 0.85
CA LYS A 91 11.77 -2.81 0.54
C LYS A 91 12.11 -3.72 1.71
N ALA A 92 13.22 -3.47 2.38
CA ALA A 92 13.63 -4.22 3.56
C ALA A 92 12.67 -3.99 4.73
N LEU A 93 12.22 -2.74 4.91
CA LEU A 93 11.20 -2.39 5.90
C LEU A 93 9.89 -3.15 5.64
N LEU A 94 9.38 -3.11 4.42
CA LEU A 94 8.14 -3.79 4.06
C LEU A 94 8.25 -5.30 4.20
N LYS A 95 9.37 -5.88 3.77
CA LYS A 95 9.60 -7.31 3.92
C LYS A 95 9.59 -7.73 5.38
N GLY A 96 10.37 -7.09 6.23
CA GLY A 96 10.45 -7.40 7.65
C GLY A 96 9.11 -7.20 8.36
N PHE A 97 8.39 -6.14 8.02
CA PHE A 97 7.07 -5.87 8.58
C PHE A 97 6.03 -6.92 8.13
N PHE A 98 5.99 -7.21 6.85
CA PHE A 98 4.99 -8.12 6.29
C PHE A 98 5.22 -9.58 6.70
N ASP A 99 6.47 -10.01 6.82
CA ASP A 99 6.81 -11.36 7.29
C ASP A 99 6.32 -11.60 8.73
N THR A 100 6.31 -10.55 9.56
CA THR A 100 5.90 -10.64 10.97
C THR A 100 4.41 -10.33 11.18
N TYR A 101 3.89 -9.30 10.53
CA TYR A 101 2.57 -8.72 10.79
C TYR A 101 1.58 -8.82 9.63
N GLY A 102 1.97 -9.39 8.50
CA GLY A 102 1.15 -9.39 7.27
C GLY A 102 -0.23 -10.04 7.40
N ASP A 103 -0.44 -10.90 8.40
CA ASP A 103 -1.75 -11.51 8.67
C ASP A 103 -2.69 -10.60 9.45
N ARG A 104 -2.16 -9.53 10.05
CA ARG A 104 -2.89 -8.66 10.98
C ARG A 104 -3.25 -7.31 10.37
N VAL A 105 -2.89 -7.05 9.11
CA VAL A 105 -3.09 -5.76 8.46
C VAL A 105 -3.28 -5.91 6.96
N HIS A 106 -4.13 -5.08 6.38
CA HIS A 106 -4.17 -4.86 4.94
C HIS A 106 -3.29 -3.65 4.62
N LEU A 107 -2.18 -3.89 3.93
CA LEU A 107 -1.20 -2.86 3.65
C LEU A 107 -1.33 -2.36 2.21
N ILE A 108 -1.49 -1.05 2.07
CA ILE A 108 -1.48 -0.36 0.77
C ILE A 108 -0.27 0.57 0.75
N VAL A 109 0.57 0.40 -0.25
CA VAL A 109 1.72 1.29 -0.49
C VAL A 109 1.47 2.09 -1.74
N THR A 110 1.52 3.41 -1.62
CA THR A 110 1.32 4.33 -2.73
C THR A 110 2.61 5.06 -3.08
N GLY A 111 2.74 5.44 -4.32
CA GLY A 111 3.86 6.23 -4.79
C GLY A 111 3.64 6.77 -6.20
N SER A 112 4.57 7.61 -6.65
CA SER A 112 4.63 8.05 -8.04
C SER A 112 5.03 6.88 -8.95
N SER A 113 5.03 7.08 -10.26
CA SER A 113 5.28 6.07 -11.31
C SER A 113 6.61 5.28 -11.19
N ARG A 114 7.45 5.62 -10.22
CA ARG A 114 8.74 4.97 -9.96
C ARG A 114 8.70 3.79 -8.99
N LEU A 115 7.52 3.37 -8.55
CA LEU A 115 7.41 2.09 -7.86
C LEU A 115 7.64 0.97 -8.89
N ASP A 116 8.90 0.73 -9.22
CA ASP A 116 9.29 -0.37 -10.08
C ASP A 116 9.23 -1.68 -9.28
N VAL A 117 8.06 -2.29 -9.31
CA VAL A 117 7.76 -3.53 -8.61
C VAL A 117 8.43 -4.72 -9.29
N SER A 118 8.78 -4.58 -10.59
CA SER A 118 9.25 -5.69 -11.41
C SER A 118 10.60 -6.26 -10.98
N LYS A 119 11.34 -5.54 -10.16
CA LYS A 119 12.72 -5.92 -9.84
C LYS A 119 12.98 -6.48 -8.45
N SER A 120 12.04 -6.55 -7.50
CA SER A 120 12.62 -6.82 -6.20
C SER A 120 11.81 -7.14 -4.97
N ILE A 121 10.56 -7.38 -4.96
CA ILE A 121 9.96 -7.97 -3.77
C ILE A 121 9.57 -9.42 -4.06
N ARG A 122 10.55 -10.31 -4.07
CA ARG A 122 10.29 -11.72 -3.80
C ARG A 122 9.94 -11.85 -2.32
N LEU A 123 8.71 -11.53 -1.97
CA LEU A 123 8.14 -11.97 -0.71
C LEU A 123 7.94 -13.48 -0.86
N GLN A 124 8.90 -14.25 -0.33
CA GLN A 124 8.73 -15.69 -0.25
C GLN A 124 7.40 -15.99 0.43
N ARG A 125 6.50 -16.57 -0.31
CA ARG A 125 5.20 -17.16 0.07
C ARG A 125 3.93 -16.31 -0.06
N ARG A 126 3.95 -15.03 -0.48
CA ARG A 126 2.70 -14.28 -0.70
C ARG A 126 2.79 -13.39 -1.93
N PRO A 127 1.87 -13.50 -2.88
CA PRO A 127 1.89 -12.69 -4.08
C PRO A 127 1.60 -11.21 -3.79
N ILE A 128 2.27 -10.33 -4.52
CA ILE A 128 2.02 -8.89 -4.50
C ILE A 128 1.11 -8.56 -5.67
N THR A 129 0.06 -7.82 -5.42
CA THR A 129 -0.75 -7.25 -6.49
C THR A 129 -0.34 -5.80 -6.74
N SER A 130 0.13 -5.53 -7.92
CA SER A 130 0.46 -4.19 -8.38
C SER A 130 -0.69 -3.62 -9.22
N LEU A 131 -1.17 -2.45 -8.85
CA LEU A 131 -2.17 -1.69 -9.59
C LEU A 131 -1.46 -0.51 -10.26
N THR A 132 -1.21 -0.64 -11.56
CA THR A 132 -0.61 0.43 -12.35
C THR A 132 -1.67 1.00 -13.31
N ARG A 133 -1.88 2.29 -13.27
CA ARG A 133 -2.75 2.97 -14.21
C ARG A 133 -1.94 3.76 -15.23
N ARG A 134 -2.18 3.49 -16.50
CA ARG A 134 -1.72 4.33 -17.62
C ARG A 134 -2.60 5.58 -17.77
N PRO A 135 -2.08 6.66 -18.36
CA PRO A 135 -2.87 7.87 -18.61
C PRO A 135 -4.16 7.59 -19.39
N VAL A 136 -5.12 8.46 -19.25
CA VAL A 136 -6.55 8.32 -19.59
C VAL A 136 -6.88 7.85 -21.02
N HIS A 137 -5.93 7.84 -21.95
CA HIS A 137 -6.17 7.42 -23.33
C HIS A 137 -6.01 5.91 -23.60
N ALA A 138 -5.63 5.12 -22.60
CA ALA A 138 -5.51 3.67 -22.72
C ALA A 138 -6.23 2.99 -21.56
N ALA A 139 -7.53 2.76 -21.72
CA ALA A 139 -8.39 2.13 -20.72
C ALA A 139 -8.14 0.61 -20.59
N LYS A 140 -6.91 0.18 -20.38
CA LYS A 140 -6.62 -1.21 -20.00
C LYS A 140 -6.06 -1.24 -18.58
N ARG A 141 -6.85 -1.78 -17.67
CA ARG A 141 -6.46 -2.10 -16.29
C ARG A 141 -5.50 -3.29 -16.35
N THR A 142 -4.29 -3.11 -15.89
CA THR A 142 -3.38 -4.23 -15.72
C THR A 142 -3.23 -4.50 -14.22
N ILE A 143 -3.83 -5.58 -13.77
CA ILE A 143 -3.51 -6.18 -12.48
C ILE A 143 -2.44 -7.22 -12.77
N GLN A 144 -1.21 -6.96 -12.39
CA GLN A 144 -0.15 -7.96 -12.48
C GLN A 144 -0.09 -8.73 -11.17
N ARG A 145 -0.32 -10.02 -11.26
CA ARG A 145 -0.08 -10.96 -10.18
C ARG A 145 1.32 -11.53 -10.36
N TYR A 146 2.16 -11.36 -9.39
CA TYR A 146 3.45 -12.03 -9.34
C TYR A 146 3.35 -13.18 -8.34
N GLY A 147 3.46 -14.36 -8.87
CA GLY A 147 3.55 -15.59 -8.09
C GLY A 147 4.98 -15.86 -7.63
#